data_9f88f74341ab0cb18782ae1e8fe5967a
#
_entry.id   9f88f74341ab0cb18782ae1e8fe5967a
#
_cell.length_a   1.000
_cell.length_b   1.000
_cell.length_c   1.000
_cell.angle_alpha   90.00
_cell.angle_beta   90.00
_cell.angle_gamma   90.00
#
_symmetry.space_group_name_H-M   'P 1'
#
loop_
_entity.id
_entity.type
_entity.pdbx_description
1 polymer ?
#
loop_
_entity_poly.entity_id
_entity_poly.type
_entity_poly.pdbx_seq_one_letter_code
_entity_poly.pdbx_strand_id
1 'polypeptide(L)'
;MKKITLLLSAFLISCSFTFKSEADTHGFFEGPFSNGQLYFRNIPQVCGHVATVQEYLTLHGFEKHSASVGRSNAYEDGEPVYMVVIYMTEDKKQLIPVVVVPGVAEACMVFRSFDRYEFNIEG
;
A
#
# COMPACT_ATOMS: atom_id res chain seq x y z
N MET A 1 52.12 -32.05 -32.92
CA MET A 1 51.70 -31.09 -31.89
C MET A 1 50.33 -30.55 -32.25
N LYS A 2 49.31 -31.11 -31.65
CA LYS A 2 47.92 -30.65 -31.89
C LYS A 2 47.52 -29.74 -30.73
N LYS A 3 47.30 -28.48 -31.01
CA LYS A 3 46.75 -27.52 -30.08
C LYS A 3 45.25 -27.74 -29.97
N ILE A 4 44.81 -28.21 -28.84
CA ILE A 4 43.39 -28.32 -28.51
C ILE A 4 42.96 -26.97 -27.94
N THR A 5 42.24 -26.23 -28.75
CA THR A 5 41.59 -24.98 -28.29
C THR A 5 40.28 -25.35 -27.59
N LEU A 6 40.29 -25.25 -26.29
CA LEU A 6 39.09 -25.44 -25.48
C LEU A 6 38.25 -24.16 -25.55
N LEU A 7 37.19 -24.17 -26.32
CA LEU A 7 36.13 -23.15 -26.31
C LEU A 7 35.26 -23.35 -25.08
N LEU A 8 35.53 -22.58 -24.04
CA LEU A 8 34.65 -22.45 -22.90
C LEU A 8 33.54 -21.45 -23.27
N SER A 9 32.41 -21.97 -23.78
CA SER A 9 31.20 -21.19 -23.91
C SER A 9 30.55 -21.05 -22.55
N ALA A 10 30.76 -19.92 -21.90
CA ALA A 10 30.04 -19.56 -20.71
C ALA A 10 28.58 -19.28 -21.07
N PHE A 11 27.73 -20.23 -20.76
CA PHE A 11 26.28 -20.06 -20.84
C PHE A 11 25.84 -19.19 -19.65
N LEU A 12 25.78 -17.89 -19.87
CA LEU A 12 25.17 -16.94 -18.93
C LEU A 12 23.65 -17.14 -19.01
N ILE A 13 23.13 -18.01 -18.18
CA ILE A 13 21.69 -18.08 -17.90
C ILE A 13 21.37 -16.86 -17.04
N SER A 14 21.00 -15.77 -17.68
CA SER A 14 20.38 -14.64 -16.99
C SER A 14 18.95 -15.06 -16.61
N CYS A 15 18.79 -15.58 -15.42
CA CYS A 15 17.47 -15.73 -14.80
C CYS A 15 16.93 -14.34 -14.51
N SER A 16 16.22 -13.78 -15.49
CA SER A 16 15.40 -12.59 -15.26
C SER A 16 14.19 -13.02 -14.43
N PHE A 17 14.31 -12.95 -13.13
CA PHE A 17 13.15 -13.03 -12.24
C PHE A 17 12.36 -11.73 -12.41
N THR A 18 11.41 -11.74 -13.33
CA THR A 18 10.36 -10.73 -13.36
C THR A 18 9.40 -11.04 -12.21
N PHE A 19 9.55 -10.32 -11.11
CA PHE A 19 8.50 -10.25 -10.11
C PHE A 19 7.31 -9.55 -10.75
N LYS A 20 6.38 -10.31 -11.31
CA LYS A 20 5.05 -9.82 -11.54
C LYS A 20 4.39 -9.70 -10.18
N SER A 21 4.38 -8.49 -9.61
CA SER A 21 3.42 -8.18 -8.57
C SER A 21 2.07 -7.98 -9.27
N GLU A 22 1.41 -9.05 -9.60
CA GLU A 22 -0.01 -9.01 -9.85
C GLU A 22 -0.65 -8.74 -8.49
N ALA A 23 -1.08 -7.49 -8.27
CA ALA A 23 -2.00 -7.20 -7.21
C ALA A 23 -3.20 -8.12 -7.45
N ASP A 24 -3.42 -9.05 -6.54
CA ASP A 24 -4.54 -9.99 -6.63
C ASP A 24 -5.83 -9.20 -6.42
N THR A 25 -6.50 -8.93 -7.52
CA THR A 25 -7.69 -8.08 -7.58
C THR A 25 -8.98 -8.87 -7.47
N HIS A 26 -8.86 -10.18 -7.37
CA HIS A 26 -10.02 -11.08 -7.44
C HIS A 26 -11.09 -10.78 -6.38
N GLY A 27 -10.70 -10.36 -5.17
CA GLY A 27 -11.66 -10.07 -4.10
C GLY A 27 -12.46 -8.77 -4.27
N PHE A 28 -11.97 -7.81 -5.07
CA PHE A 28 -12.62 -6.51 -5.27
C PHE A 28 -13.62 -6.49 -6.43
N PHE A 29 -13.45 -7.37 -7.42
CA PHE A 29 -14.17 -7.32 -8.67
C PHE A 29 -15.07 -8.52 -8.94
N GLU A 30 -15.30 -9.34 -7.93
CA GLU A 30 -16.30 -10.40 -8.02
C GLU A 30 -17.70 -9.78 -7.89
N GLY A 31 -18.56 -10.07 -8.85
CA GLY A 31 -19.95 -9.66 -8.83
C GLY A 31 -20.36 -8.75 -10.00
N PRO A 32 -21.50 -8.05 -9.87
CA PRO A 32 -22.13 -7.33 -11.00
C PRO A 32 -21.32 -6.13 -11.50
N PHE A 33 -20.29 -5.71 -10.80
CA PHE A 33 -19.45 -4.53 -11.14
C PHE A 33 -18.15 -4.89 -11.87
N SER A 34 -17.95 -6.16 -12.25
CA SER A 34 -16.70 -6.63 -12.87
C SER A 34 -16.44 -6.14 -14.30
N ASN A 35 -17.41 -5.54 -14.96
CA ASN A 35 -17.37 -5.18 -16.39
C ASN A 35 -16.92 -3.73 -16.64
N GLY A 36 -15.87 -3.25 -15.93
CA GLY A 36 -15.33 -1.92 -16.15
C GLY A 36 -16.07 -0.78 -15.44
N GLN A 37 -17.08 -1.08 -14.64
CA GLN A 37 -17.76 -0.10 -13.79
C GLN A 37 -16.89 0.30 -12.61
N LEU A 38 -16.06 -0.62 -12.10
CA LEU A 38 -15.00 -0.36 -11.14
C LEU A 38 -13.64 -0.53 -11.85
N TYR A 39 -12.72 0.36 -11.58
CA TYR A 39 -11.39 0.33 -12.19
C TYR A 39 -10.33 0.83 -11.20
N PHE A 40 -9.09 0.39 -11.38
CA PHE A 40 -7.96 0.87 -10.61
C PHE A 40 -7.54 2.27 -11.05
N ARG A 41 -7.18 3.07 -10.06
CA ARG A 41 -6.58 4.38 -10.28
C ARG A 41 -5.33 4.52 -9.42
N ASN A 42 -4.29 5.09 -9.99
CA ASN A 42 -3.09 5.44 -9.27
C ASN A 42 -3.30 6.78 -8.56
N ILE A 43 -3.05 6.80 -7.25
CA ILE A 43 -3.09 8.01 -6.43
C ILE A 43 -1.66 8.29 -5.97
N PRO A 44 -1.12 9.51 -6.16
CA PRO A 44 0.17 9.88 -5.62
C PRO A 44 0.19 9.77 -4.09
N GLN A 45 1.23 9.16 -3.55
CA GLN A 45 1.42 8.98 -2.11
C GLN A 45 2.80 9.50 -1.73
N VAL A 46 2.92 9.99 -0.50
CA VAL A 46 4.21 10.38 0.10
C VAL A 46 4.61 9.30 1.08
N CYS A 47 5.65 8.56 0.75
CA CYS A 47 6.10 7.41 1.52
C CYS A 47 7.46 7.66 2.17
N GLY A 48 7.69 6.99 3.29
CA GLY A 48 8.96 7.00 4.00
C GLY A 48 8.99 5.91 5.06
N HIS A 49 10.11 5.85 5.80
CA HIS A 49 10.20 4.97 6.95
C HIS A 49 9.12 5.32 7.98
N VAL A 50 8.51 4.32 8.60
CA VAL A 50 7.42 4.49 9.57
C VAL A 50 7.73 5.55 10.61
N ALA A 51 8.93 5.52 11.21
CA ALA A 51 9.32 6.48 12.25
C ALA A 51 9.36 7.92 11.71
N THR A 52 9.86 8.13 10.49
CA THR A 52 9.93 9.45 9.85
C THR A 52 8.55 10.01 9.56
N VAL A 53 7.65 9.18 9.06
CA VAL A 53 6.25 9.59 8.79
C VAL A 53 5.53 9.92 10.09
N GLN A 54 5.72 9.13 11.15
CA GLN A 54 5.14 9.42 12.46
C GLN A 54 5.65 10.73 13.05
N GLU A 55 6.95 10.99 12.96
CA GLU A 55 7.54 12.25 13.41
C GLU A 55 6.96 13.44 12.65
N TYR A 56 6.88 13.35 11.31
CA TYR A 56 6.27 14.37 10.46
C TYR A 56 4.83 14.68 10.89
N LEU A 57 4.02 13.65 11.10
CA LEU A 57 2.62 13.81 11.49
C LEU A 57 2.48 14.46 12.87
N THR A 58 3.31 14.05 13.84
CA THR A 58 3.32 14.62 15.18
C THR A 58 3.71 16.09 15.16
N LEU A 59 4.76 16.46 14.41
CA LEU A 59 5.20 17.86 14.26
C LEU A 59 4.13 18.76 13.63
N HIS A 60 3.24 18.20 12.81
CA HIS A 60 2.15 18.93 12.16
C HIS A 60 0.82 18.84 12.94
N GLY A 61 0.83 18.34 14.16
CA GLY A 61 -0.33 18.32 15.04
C GLY A 61 -1.34 17.21 14.76
N PHE A 62 -0.91 16.14 14.08
CA PHE A 62 -1.75 14.98 13.82
C PHE A 62 -1.53 13.89 14.86
N GLU A 63 -2.62 13.32 15.33
CA GLU A 63 -2.65 12.18 16.26
C GLU A 63 -3.38 10.98 15.65
N LYS A 64 -3.01 9.78 16.10
CA LYS A 64 -3.70 8.55 15.69
C LYS A 64 -5.12 8.55 16.22
N HIS A 65 -6.07 8.38 15.32
CA HIS A 65 -7.50 8.31 15.68
C HIS A 65 -8.03 6.88 15.62
N SER A 66 -7.76 6.17 14.55
CA SER A 66 -8.23 4.80 14.33
C SER A 66 -7.28 4.03 13.44
N ALA A 67 -7.35 2.72 13.51
CA ALA A 67 -6.60 1.83 12.64
C ALA A 67 -7.45 0.64 12.21
N SER A 68 -7.16 0.14 11.03
CA SER A 68 -7.76 -1.08 10.49
C SER A 68 -6.70 -1.91 9.78
N VAL A 69 -6.96 -3.20 9.65
CA VAL A 69 -6.05 -4.15 9.02
C VAL A 69 -6.54 -4.46 7.61
N GLY A 70 -5.68 -4.22 6.63
CA GLY A 70 -5.89 -4.67 5.27
C GLY A 70 -5.42 -6.11 5.10
N ARG A 71 -6.27 -6.93 4.51
CA ARG A 71 -6.02 -8.36 4.31
C ARG A 71 -5.92 -8.69 2.83
N SER A 72 -5.19 -9.76 2.53
CA SER A 72 -5.05 -10.24 1.16
C SER A 72 -6.42 -10.61 0.57
N ASN A 73 -6.56 -10.36 -0.73
CA ASN A 73 -7.77 -10.68 -1.50
C ASN A 73 -9.06 -10.03 -0.98
N ALA A 74 -8.95 -9.00 -0.11
CA ALA A 74 -10.09 -8.32 0.51
C ALA A 74 -11.07 -9.27 1.25
N TYR A 75 -10.60 -10.42 1.70
CA TYR A 75 -11.36 -11.36 2.51
C TYR A 75 -11.04 -11.21 4.00
N GLU A 76 -12.05 -11.42 4.82
CA GLU A 76 -11.96 -11.28 6.27
C GLU A 76 -10.96 -12.25 6.92
N ASP A 77 -10.78 -13.42 6.34
CA ASP A 77 -9.83 -14.47 6.76
C ASP A 77 -8.49 -14.43 6.02
N GLY A 78 -8.29 -13.45 5.12
CA GLY A 78 -7.03 -13.26 4.43
C GLY A 78 -5.89 -12.88 5.37
N GLU A 79 -4.64 -13.12 4.94
CA GLU A 79 -3.46 -12.73 5.72
C GLU A 79 -3.38 -11.20 5.87
N PRO A 80 -3.01 -10.68 7.04
CA PRO A 80 -2.74 -9.25 7.23
C PRO A 80 -1.56 -8.81 6.35
N VAL A 81 -1.77 -7.85 5.45
CA VAL A 81 -0.73 -7.35 4.53
C VAL A 81 -0.33 -5.92 4.85
N TYR A 82 -1.25 -5.10 5.30
CA TYR A 82 -1.00 -3.70 5.64
C TYR A 82 -1.96 -3.22 6.72
N MET A 83 -1.66 -2.06 7.28
CA MET A 83 -2.57 -1.35 8.18
C MET A 83 -2.94 -0.01 7.56
N VAL A 84 -4.17 0.41 7.75
CA VAL A 84 -4.59 1.78 7.48
C VAL A 84 -4.78 2.48 8.81
N VAL A 85 -4.02 3.54 9.03
CA VAL A 85 -4.10 4.37 10.23
C VAL A 85 -4.65 5.73 9.86
N ILE A 86 -5.71 6.14 10.51
CA ILE A 86 -6.29 7.47 10.32
C ILE A 86 -5.69 8.41 11.36
N TYR A 87 -5.04 9.43 10.87
CA TYR A 87 -4.52 10.53 11.69
C TYR A 87 -5.43 11.75 11.56
N MET A 88 -5.68 12.42 12.64
CA MET A 88 -6.50 13.62 12.69
C MET A 88 -5.83 14.70 13.54
N THR A 89 -6.16 15.96 13.25
CA THR A 89 -5.87 17.08 14.16
C THR A 89 -6.76 17.04 15.40
N GLU A 90 -6.38 17.74 16.46
CA GLU A 90 -7.13 17.78 17.72
C GLU A 90 -8.59 18.20 17.53
N ASP A 91 -8.84 19.20 16.67
CA ASP A 91 -10.18 19.66 16.31
C ASP A 91 -10.95 18.70 15.39
N LYS A 92 -10.30 17.60 14.96
CA LYS A 92 -10.82 16.58 14.03
C LYS A 92 -11.29 17.10 12.67
N LYS A 93 -10.87 18.28 12.29
CA LYS A 93 -11.24 18.87 10.98
C LYS A 93 -10.33 18.42 9.83
N GLN A 94 -9.09 18.08 10.15
CA GLN A 94 -8.13 17.59 9.16
C GLN A 94 -7.83 16.12 9.39
N LEU A 95 -7.63 15.41 8.30
CA LEU A 95 -7.42 13.97 8.30
C LEU A 95 -6.35 13.59 7.28
N ILE A 96 -5.48 12.66 7.66
CA ILE A 96 -4.52 12.00 6.77
C ILE A 96 -4.63 10.49 6.98
N PRO A 97 -5.09 9.72 5.97
CA PRO A 97 -4.95 8.28 5.97
C PRO A 97 -3.50 7.88 5.69
N VAL A 98 -3.00 6.94 6.46
CA VAL A 98 -1.64 6.41 6.31
C VAL A 98 -1.71 4.91 6.12
N VAL A 99 -1.16 4.42 5.04
CA VAL A 99 -0.99 2.98 4.80
C VAL A 99 0.37 2.55 5.32
N VAL A 100 0.39 1.62 6.24
CA VAL A 100 1.62 1.07 6.84
C VAL A 100 1.82 -0.35 6.35
N VAL A 101 3.00 -0.64 5.82
CA VAL A 101 3.42 -1.98 5.40
C VAL A 101 4.47 -2.49 6.39
N PRO A 102 4.07 -3.30 7.41
CA PRO A 102 4.96 -3.67 8.50
C PRO A 102 6.20 -4.44 8.04
N GLY A 103 6.06 -5.28 7.02
CA GLY A 103 7.15 -6.14 6.54
C GLY A 103 8.37 -5.38 5.99
N VAL A 104 8.20 -4.13 5.55
CA VAL A 104 9.26 -3.28 5.01
C VAL A 104 9.43 -1.98 5.80
N ALA A 105 8.77 -1.84 6.95
CA ALA A 105 8.79 -0.66 7.81
C ALA A 105 8.52 0.66 7.04
N GLU A 106 7.64 0.61 6.04
CA GLU A 106 7.24 1.73 5.21
C GLU A 106 5.85 2.23 5.60
N ALA A 107 5.67 3.53 5.58
CA ALA A 107 4.38 4.18 5.72
C ALA A 107 4.17 5.20 4.61
N CYS A 108 2.97 5.24 4.06
CA CYS A 108 2.59 6.13 2.97
C CYS A 108 1.40 6.99 3.39
N MET A 109 1.58 8.30 3.36
CA MET A 109 0.49 9.27 3.50
C MET A 109 -0.25 9.38 2.16
N VAL A 110 -1.55 9.08 2.17
CA VAL A 110 -2.32 8.99 0.93
C VAL A 110 -2.78 10.36 0.44
N PHE A 111 -3.40 11.13 1.32
CA PHE A 111 -3.83 12.50 1.05
C PHE A 111 -4.03 13.26 2.37
N ARG A 112 -4.19 14.56 2.29
CA ARG A 112 -4.62 15.40 3.41
C ARG A 112 -5.95 16.04 3.06
N SER A 113 -6.94 15.85 3.91
CA SER A 113 -8.26 16.45 3.77
C SER A 113 -8.53 17.47 4.85
N PHE A 114 -9.41 18.41 4.54
CA PHE A 114 -9.80 19.53 5.39
C PHE A 114 -11.32 19.54 5.54
N ASP A 115 -11.81 20.31 6.49
CA ASP A 115 -13.24 20.54 6.70
C ASP A 115 -14.05 19.25 6.85
N ARG A 116 -13.47 18.30 7.60
CA ARG A 116 -14.11 17.04 7.89
C ARG A 116 -15.44 17.28 8.62
N TYR A 117 -16.48 16.60 8.17
CA TYR A 117 -17.76 16.57 8.84
C TYR A 117 -18.25 15.13 8.98
N GLU A 118 -19.10 14.89 9.96
CA GLU A 118 -19.72 13.59 10.20
C GLU A 118 -21.17 13.63 9.71
N PHE A 119 -21.56 12.60 9.00
CA PHE A 119 -22.96 12.39 8.68
C PHE A 119 -23.65 11.77 9.88
N ASN A 120 -24.62 12.46 10.47
CA ASN A 120 -25.49 11.86 11.46
C ASN A 120 -26.49 10.96 10.71
N ILE A 121 -26.26 9.67 10.76
CA ILE A 121 -27.24 8.70 10.31
C ILE A 121 -28.23 8.53 11.45
N GLU A 122 -29.21 9.40 11.54
CA GLU A 122 -30.42 9.14 12.32
C GLU A 122 -31.25 8.14 11.51
N GLY A 123 -31.13 6.89 11.93
CA GLY A 123 -31.87 5.80 11.32
C GLY A 123 -32.86 5.17 12.25
#